data_e9388424edb0acdf5450f8724f259eab
#
_entry.id   e9388424edb0acdf5450f8724f259eab
#
_cell.length_a   1.000
_cell.length_b   1.000
_cell.length_c   1.000
_cell.angle_alpha   90.00
_cell.angle_beta   90.00
_cell.angle_gamma   90.00
#
_symmetry.space_group_name_H-M   'P 1'
#
loop_
_entity.id
_entity.type
_entity.pdbx_description
1 polymer ?
#
loop_
_entity_poly.entity_id
_entity_poly.type
_entity_poly.pdbx_seq_one_letter_code
_entity_poly.pdbx_strand_id
1 'polypeptide(L)'
;NLACAGCGKIAHPEDVLDQRLSYEECMEAVDECGAPMVSIPGGEPLLHKDMPRIVEGIVRRKKYVYLCTNALLLKKRIDDYTPSPYLTFSIHLDGMKERHDASVCQDGVFDRAIEAIKLALDKGFRVTVNCTLFQGETPEDVAEFLDYAMELGVEAATIAPGFSYEKAPQQDVFIKSQDTKILFRGIFELGKKVKRKWRLNHSALYLDYLA
;
A
#
# COMPACT_ATOMS: atom_id res chain seq x y z
N ASN A 1 -12.55 -1.67 7.64
CA ASN A 1 -13.27 -0.39 7.57
C ASN A 1 -13.52 0.12 6.14
N LEU A 2 -13.12 -0.65 5.14
CA LEU A 2 -13.46 -0.49 3.72
C LEU A 2 -13.88 -1.84 3.15
N ALA A 3 -14.68 -1.84 2.07
CA ALA A 3 -15.17 -3.03 1.38
C ALA A 3 -14.70 -3.01 -0.08
N CYS A 4 -13.38 -2.98 -0.30
CA CYS A 4 -12.78 -2.85 -1.62
C CYS A 4 -13.20 -3.99 -2.57
N ALA A 5 -13.41 -3.66 -3.85
CA ALA A 5 -13.90 -4.58 -4.88
C ALA A 5 -13.04 -5.85 -5.04
N GLY A 6 -11.72 -5.71 -5.01
CA GLY A 6 -10.75 -6.80 -5.13
C GLY A 6 -10.30 -7.44 -3.80
N CYS A 7 -10.91 -7.09 -2.66
CA CYS A 7 -10.44 -7.56 -1.36
C CYS A 7 -11.07 -8.88 -0.94
N GLY A 8 -10.31 -9.98 -0.98
CA GLY A 8 -10.77 -11.28 -0.52
C GLY A 8 -10.90 -11.42 1.01
N LYS A 9 -10.30 -10.51 1.79
CA LYS A 9 -10.29 -10.61 3.26
C LYS A 9 -11.66 -10.39 3.88
N ILE A 10 -12.49 -9.52 3.31
CA ILE A 10 -13.83 -9.20 3.83
C ILE A 10 -14.81 -10.37 3.72
N ALA A 11 -14.50 -11.38 2.94
CA ALA A 11 -15.34 -12.58 2.74
C ALA A 11 -15.06 -13.70 3.77
N HIS A 12 -14.16 -13.47 4.73
CA HIS A 12 -13.94 -14.41 5.84
C HIS A 12 -15.01 -14.24 6.93
N PRO A 13 -15.32 -15.32 7.69
CA PRO A 13 -16.22 -15.24 8.85
C PRO A 13 -15.73 -14.21 9.89
N GLU A 14 -16.65 -13.62 10.64
CA GLU A 14 -16.38 -12.54 11.58
C GLU A 14 -15.41 -12.95 12.69
N ASP A 15 -15.52 -14.19 13.18
CA ASP A 15 -14.61 -14.76 14.18
C ASP A 15 -13.15 -14.85 13.69
N VAL A 16 -12.94 -15.02 12.37
CA VAL A 16 -11.61 -14.97 11.74
C VAL A 16 -11.13 -13.53 11.60
N LEU A 17 -12.04 -12.62 11.19
CA LEU A 17 -11.71 -11.20 11.01
C LEU A 17 -11.38 -10.50 12.34
N ASP A 18 -11.92 -11.01 13.44
CA ASP A 18 -11.70 -10.45 14.79
C ASP A 18 -10.42 -10.96 15.45
N GLN A 19 -9.74 -11.95 14.88
CA GLN A 19 -8.48 -12.44 15.43
C GLN A 19 -7.41 -11.35 15.41
N ARG A 20 -6.66 -11.25 16.49
CA ARG A 20 -5.56 -10.29 16.66
C ARG A 20 -4.37 -11.00 17.27
N LEU A 21 -3.19 -10.78 16.69
CA LEU A 21 -1.94 -11.20 17.32
C LEU A 21 -1.60 -10.24 18.47
N SER A 22 -1.18 -10.80 19.59
CA SER A 22 -0.63 -10.03 20.70
C SER A 22 0.72 -9.40 20.33
N TYR A 23 1.16 -8.44 21.12
CA TYR A 23 2.51 -7.89 20.96
C TYR A 23 3.58 -8.97 21.09
N GLU A 24 3.44 -9.87 22.04
CA GLU A 24 4.37 -10.95 22.33
C GLU A 24 4.49 -11.90 21.15
N GLU A 25 3.39 -12.36 20.58
CA GLU A 25 3.36 -13.21 19.38
C GLU A 25 3.98 -12.49 18.15
N CYS A 26 3.71 -11.20 17.98
CA CYS A 26 4.34 -10.42 16.92
C CYS A 26 5.85 -10.34 17.08
N MET A 27 6.34 -10.12 18.31
CA MET A 27 7.79 -10.01 18.55
C MET A 27 8.49 -11.36 18.41
N GLU A 28 7.87 -12.45 18.87
CA GLU A 28 8.37 -13.81 18.68
C GLU A 28 8.51 -14.15 17.18
N ALA A 29 7.47 -13.89 16.38
CA ALA A 29 7.52 -14.11 14.93
C ALA A 29 8.60 -13.27 14.22
N VAL A 30 8.79 -12.01 14.65
CA VAL A 30 9.83 -11.11 14.12
C VAL A 30 11.24 -11.60 14.45
N ASP A 31 11.44 -12.13 15.65
CA ASP A 31 12.73 -12.65 16.09
C ASP A 31 13.03 -14.00 15.44
N GLU A 32 12.05 -14.91 15.35
CA GLU A 32 12.17 -16.21 14.68
C GLU A 32 12.47 -16.08 13.18
N CYS A 33 11.73 -15.20 12.48
CA CYS A 33 11.92 -15.00 11.04
C CYS A 33 13.30 -14.39 10.73
N GLY A 34 13.85 -13.56 11.60
CA GLY A 34 15.15 -12.91 11.41
C GLY A 34 15.21 -11.89 10.27
N ALA A 35 14.14 -11.68 9.48
CA ALA A 35 14.12 -10.79 8.33
C ALA A 35 14.46 -9.34 8.72
N PRO A 36 15.18 -8.58 7.86
CA PRO A 36 15.51 -7.18 8.13
C PRO A 36 14.34 -6.23 7.97
N MET A 37 13.25 -6.67 7.34
CA MET A 37 12.06 -5.87 7.04
C MET A 37 10.80 -6.65 7.39
N VAL A 38 9.82 -5.95 7.95
CA VAL A 38 8.49 -6.45 8.28
C VAL A 38 7.45 -5.61 7.57
N SER A 39 6.59 -6.24 6.78
CA SER A 39 5.40 -5.61 6.21
C SER A 39 4.18 -6.00 7.04
N ILE A 40 3.39 -5.01 7.45
CA ILE A 40 2.17 -5.21 8.24
C ILE A 40 0.97 -4.77 7.38
N PRO A 41 0.39 -5.68 6.58
CA PRO A 41 -0.72 -5.33 5.69
C PRO A 41 -2.08 -5.35 6.39
N GLY A 42 -2.34 -6.31 7.28
CA GLY A 42 -3.60 -6.49 8.00
C GLY A 42 -4.86 -6.45 7.12
N GLY A 43 -6.02 -6.21 7.73
CA GLY A 43 -7.15 -5.56 7.09
C GLY A 43 -6.89 -4.05 7.09
N GLU A 44 -6.99 -3.41 8.28
CA GLU A 44 -6.49 -2.05 8.53
C GLU A 44 -5.69 -2.08 9.83
N PRO A 45 -4.34 -2.01 9.77
CA PRO A 45 -3.50 -2.13 10.95
C PRO A 45 -3.76 -1.05 12.01
N LEU A 46 -4.18 0.14 11.60
CA LEU A 46 -4.46 1.23 12.52
C LEU A 46 -5.70 0.99 13.42
N LEU A 47 -6.47 -0.07 13.15
CA LEU A 47 -7.53 -0.55 14.06
C LEU A 47 -6.97 -1.37 15.22
N HIS A 48 -5.77 -1.93 15.08
CA HIS A 48 -5.16 -2.73 16.14
C HIS A 48 -4.69 -1.82 17.28
N LYS A 49 -5.20 -2.06 18.50
CA LYS A 49 -4.95 -1.19 19.68
C LYS A 49 -3.46 -1.10 20.05
N ASP A 50 -2.73 -2.22 19.91
CA ASP A 50 -1.31 -2.31 20.27
C ASP A 50 -0.37 -2.04 19.08
N MET A 51 -0.88 -1.61 17.92
CA MET A 51 -0.06 -1.38 16.74
C MET A 51 1.10 -0.40 16.98
N PRO A 52 0.93 0.72 17.68
CA PRO A 52 2.06 1.61 17.98
C PRO A 52 3.17 0.89 18.77
N ARG A 53 2.80 0.07 19.76
CA ARG A 53 3.74 -0.72 20.56
C ARG A 53 4.45 -1.78 19.72
N ILE A 54 3.72 -2.45 18.84
CA ILE A 54 4.28 -3.46 17.91
C ILE A 54 5.31 -2.80 16.98
N VAL A 55 4.94 -1.68 16.35
CA VAL A 55 5.83 -0.93 15.46
C VAL A 55 7.09 -0.47 16.22
N GLU A 56 6.93 0.09 17.42
CA GLU A 56 8.06 0.50 18.27
C GLU A 56 8.97 -0.68 18.60
N GLY A 57 8.41 -1.84 18.95
CA GLY A 57 9.16 -3.06 19.25
C GLY A 57 10.01 -3.53 18.08
N ILE A 58 9.49 -3.45 16.85
CA ILE A 58 10.21 -3.80 15.62
C ILE A 58 11.32 -2.77 15.32
N VAL A 59 10.99 -1.48 15.43
CA VAL A 59 11.95 -0.37 15.20
C VAL A 59 13.13 -0.43 16.18
N ARG A 60 12.89 -0.74 17.45
CA ARG A 60 13.94 -0.95 18.46
C ARG A 60 14.91 -2.08 18.11
N ARG A 61 14.45 -3.07 17.36
CA ARG A 61 15.25 -4.17 16.79
C ARG A 61 16.04 -3.76 15.53
N LYS A 62 15.96 -2.49 15.13
CA LYS A 62 16.57 -1.93 13.91
C LYS A 62 16.11 -2.67 12.64
N LYS A 63 14.87 -3.12 12.63
CA LYS A 63 14.22 -3.71 11.47
C LYS A 63 13.30 -2.68 10.81
N TYR A 64 13.27 -2.68 9.49
CA TYR A 64 12.38 -1.80 8.73
C TYR A 64 10.94 -2.27 8.85
N VAL A 65 10.02 -1.32 9.02
CA VAL A 65 8.57 -1.56 9.07
C VAL A 65 7.91 -0.83 7.92
N TYR A 66 7.16 -1.58 7.11
CA TYR A 66 6.18 -1.02 6.20
C TYR A 66 4.78 -1.22 6.80
N LEU A 67 4.21 -0.15 7.35
CA LEU A 67 2.87 -0.16 7.92
C LEU A 67 1.87 0.21 6.81
N CYS A 68 1.20 -0.82 6.25
CA CYS A 68 0.29 -0.65 5.13
C CYS A 68 -1.08 -0.21 5.63
N THR A 69 -1.58 0.93 5.17
CA THR A 69 -2.86 1.48 5.63
C THR A 69 -3.62 2.15 4.49
N ASN A 70 -4.95 2.14 4.58
CA ASN A 70 -5.82 2.95 3.72
C ASN A 70 -5.88 4.44 4.13
N ALA A 71 -5.10 4.82 5.12
CA ALA A 71 -4.93 6.16 5.67
C ALA A 71 -6.16 6.79 6.36
N LEU A 72 -7.35 6.19 6.32
CA LEU A 72 -8.57 6.78 6.90
C LEU A 72 -8.44 7.11 8.40
N LEU A 73 -7.63 6.34 9.12
CA LEU A 73 -7.38 6.54 10.54
C LEU A 73 -6.04 7.24 10.81
N LEU A 74 -5.19 7.40 9.82
CA LEU A 74 -3.83 7.88 10.03
C LEU A 74 -3.79 9.28 10.65
N LYS A 75 -4.59 10.20 10.14
CA LYS A 75 -4.68 11.57 10.69
C LYS A 75 -5.02 11.60 12.19
N LYS A 76 -5.84 10.64 12.66
CA LYS A 76 -6.25 10.52 14.07
C LYS A 76 -5.20 9.80 14.92
N ARG A 77 -4.44 8.90 14.33
CA ARG A 77 -3.53 7.99 15.04
C ARG A 77 -2.05 8.33 14.86
N ILE A 78 -1.72 9.32 14.04
CA ILE A 78 -0.32 9.59 13.66
C ILE A 78 0.56 9.97 14.86
N ASP A 79 -0.02 10.64 15.87
CA ASP A 79 0.69 11.06 17.08
C ASP A 79 1.00 9.89 18.03
N ASP A 80 0.44 8.70 17.77
CA ASP A 80 0.79 7.47 18.49
C ASP A 80 2.15 6.90 18.01
N TYR A 81 2.74 7.44 16.93
CA TYR A 81 3.97 6.97 16.31
C TYR A 81 5.08 8.03 16.38
N THR A 82 6.30 7.57 16.37
CA THR A 82 7.49 8.44 16.32
C THR A 82 8.18 8.28 14.95
N PRO A 83 8.50 9.38 14.23
CA PRO A 83 9.28 9.32 13.00
C PRO A 83 10.61 8.58 13.21
N SER A 84 10.93 7.69 12.28
CA SER A 84 12.12 6.86 12.35
C SER A 84 12.59 6.48 10.94
N PRO A 85 13.90 6.35 10.69
CA PRO A 85 14.37 5.81 9.42
C PRO A 85 13.94 4.36 9.18
N TYR A 86 13.45 3.68 10.21
CA TYR A 86 12.97 2.30 10.14
C TYR A 86 11.46 2.19 9.97
N LEU A 87 10.67 3.28 10.07
CA LEU A 87 9.21 3.26 9.90
C LEU A 87 8.81 3.97 8.62
N THR A 88 8.09 3.27 7.77
CA THR A 88 7.48 3.81 6.55
C THR A 88 5.97 3.53 6.56
N PHE A 89 5.15 4.55 6.42
CA PHE A 89 3.74 4.37 6.09
C PHE A 89 3.61 4.05 4.60
N SER A 90 3.05 2.89 4.28
CA SER A 90 2.73 2.48 2.91
C SER A 90 1.25 2.72 2.68
N ILE A 91 0.93 3.82 2.02
CA ILE A 91 -0.45 4.26 1.84
C ILE A 91 -1.05 3.61 0.61
N HIS A 92 -2.23 3.01 0.77
CA HIS A 92 -2.96 2.41 -0.34
C HIS A 92 -3.62 3.48 -1.21
N LEU A 93 -3.25 3.52 -2.48
CA LEU A 93 -3.83 4.39 -3.52
C LEU A 93 -3.80 3.68 -4.87
N ASP A 94 -4.96 3.32 -5.41
CA ASP A 94 -5.09 2.59 -6.68
C ASP A 94 -5.29 3.51 -7.89
N GLY A 95 -4.54 4.61 -7.97
CA GLY A 95 -4.63 5.58 -9.06
C GLY A 95 -5.14 6.95 -8.61
N MET A 96 -5.59 7.77 -9.55
CA MET A 96 -6.19 9.07 -9.28
C MET A 96 -7.58 8.92 -8.63
N LYS A 97 -8.19 10.03 -8.23
CA LYS A 97 -9.37 10.09 -7.34
C LYS A 97 -10.50 9.17 -7.75
N GLU A 98 -10.99 9.31 -8.97
CA GLU A 98 -12.14 8.54 -9.44
C GLU A 98 -11.85 7.03 -9.42
N ARG A 99 -10.63 6.68 -9.80
CA ARG A 99 -10.19 5.28 -9.85
C ARG A 99 -10.03 4.70 -8.44
N HIS A 100 -9.37 5.44 -7.56
CA HIS A 100 -9.16 4.98 -6.18
C HIS A 100 -10.49 4.82 -5.43
N ASP A 101 -11.35 5.84 -5.47
CA ASP A 101 -12.64 5.79 -4.77
C ASP A 101 -13.54 4.66 -5.29
N ALA A 102 -13.50 4.38 -6.60
CA ALA A 102 -14.19 3.22 -7.19
C ALA A 102 -13.60 1.89 -6.70
N SER A 103 -12.27 1.73 -6.64
CA SER A 103 -11.61 0.47 -6.20
C SER A 103 -11.91 0.14 -4.74
N VAL A 104 -12.00 1.16 -3.89
CA VAL A 104 -12.30 1.00 -2.46
C VAL A 104 -13.80 1.04 -2.15
N CYS A 105 -14.64 1.21 -3.18
CA CYS A 105 -16.12 1.28 -3.10
C CYS A 105 -16.62 2.37 -2.12
N GLN A 106 -15.93 3.50 -2.04
CA GLN A 106 -16.31 4.61 -1.16
C GLN A 106 -15.75 5.94 -1.65
N ASP A 107 -16.62 6.92 -1.89
CA ASP A 107 -16.25 8.27 -2.30
C ASP A 107 -15.48 9.03 -1.20
N GLY A 108 -14.54 9.89 -1.63
CA GLY A 108 -13.79 10.79 -0.77
C GLY A 108 -12.66 10.12 0.03
N VAL A 109 -12.36 8.86 -0.22
CA VAL A 109 -11.22 8.15 0.42
C VAL A 109 -9.90 8.70 -0.12
N PHE A 110 -9.81 8.96 -1.43
CA PHE A 110 -8.63 9.56 -2.03
C PHE A 110 -8.22 10.87 -1.35
N ASP A 111 -9.14 11.80 -1.25
CA ASP A 111 -8.84 13.13 -0.64
C ASP A 111 -8.35 12.99 0.80
N ARG A 112 -8.96 12.09 1.59
CA ARG A 112 -8.55 11.80 2.97
C ARG A 112 -7.17 11.16 3.04
N ALA A 113 -6.84 10.28 2.10
CA ALA A 113 -5.52 9.66 2.00
C ALA A 113 -4.45 10.70 1.63
N ILE A 114 -4.74 11.61 0.69
CA ILE A 114 -3.83 12.70 0.33
C ILE A 114 -3.57 13.64 1.50
N GLU A 115 -4.61 14.03 2.26
CA GLU A 115 -4.43 14.83 3.49
C GLU A 115 -3.55 14.10 4.51
N ALA A 116 -3.74 12.81 4.68
CA ALA A 116 -2.96 12.00 5.62
C ALA A 116 -1.49 11.85 5.17
N ILE A 117 -1.24 11.69 3.87
CA ILE A 117 0.12 11.68 3.29
C ILE A 117 0.84 12.99 3.58
N LYS A 118 0.22 14.12 3.27
CA LYS A 118 0.79 15.46 3.52
C LYS A 118 1.13 15.64 5.01
N LEU A 119 0.20 15.30 5.89
CA LEU A 119 0.41 15.38 7.34
C LEU A 119 1.58 14.48 7.80
N ALA A 120 1.68 13.26 7.26
CA ALA A 120 2.76 12.34 7.62
C ALA A 120 4.13 12.87 7.17
N LEU A 121 4.22 13.41 5.94
CA LEU A 121 5.43 14.03 5.42
C LEU A 121 5.83 15.27 6.23
N ASP A 122 4.88 16.14 6.56
CA ASP A 122 5.11 17.35 7.39
C ASP A 122 5.62 17.00 8.80
N LYS A 123 5.19 15.87 9.35
CA LYS A 123 5.67 15.35 10.64
C LYS A 123 7.02 14.60 10.52
N GLY A 124 7.60 14.48 9.34
CA GLY A 124 8.89 13.83 9.10
C GLY A 124 8.84 12.32 9.01
N PHE A 125 7.67 11.73 8.79
CA PHE A 125 7.57 10.30 8.51
C PHE A 125 7.95 9.98 7.06
N ARG A 126 8.48 8.79 6.86
CA ARG A 126 8.68 8.20 5.55
C ARG A 126 7.35 7.70 5.03
N VAL A 127 7.05 8.02 3.78
CA VAL A 127 5.79 7.63 3.13
C VAL A 127 6.09 7.03 1.76
N THR A 128 5.46 5.90 1.47
CA THR A 128 5.37 5.31 0.13
C THR A 128 3.90 5.11 -0.23
N VAL A 129 3.60 4.96 -1.51
CA VAL A 129 2.27 4.56 -1.96
C VAL A 129 2.29 3.12 -2.48
N ASN A 130 1.18 2.41 -2.26
CA ASN A 130 0.96 1.06 -2.76
C ASN A 130 -0.28 1.06 -3.65
N CYS A 131 -0.08 0.78 -4.93
CA CYS A 131 -1.09 0.83 -5.98
C CYS A 131 -1.29 -0.55 -6.59
N THR A 132 -2.53 -1.03 -6.55
CA THR A 132 -2.94 -2.25 -7.23
C THR A 132 -3.59 -1.86 -8.56
N LEU A 133 -3.10 -2.41 -9.64
CA LEU A 133 -3.62 -2.16 -10.98
C LEU A 133 -4.69 -3.19 -11.33
N PHE A 134 -5.84 -2.71 -11.76
CA PHE A 134 -6.99 -3.53 -12.12
C PHE A 134 -7.32 -3.45 -13.61
N GLN A 135 -8.29 -4.24 -14.07
CA GLN A 135 -8.76 -4.23 -15.45
C GLN A 135 -9.22 -2.82 -15.87
N GLY A 136 -8.86 -2.42 -17.11
CA GLY A 136 -9.22 -1.12 -17.68
C GLY A 136 -8.23 0.01 -17.39
N GLU A 137 -7.13 -0.26 -16.68
CA GLU A 137 -6.02 0.70 -16.54
C GLU A 137 -5.30 0.91 -17.87
N THR A 138 -4.92 2.15 -18.16
CA THR A 138 -4.03 2.48 -19.26
C THR A 138 -2.64 2.86 -18.75
N PRO A 139 -1.57 2.72 -19.56
CA PRO A 139 -0.25 3.22 -19.17
C PRO A 139 -0.24 4.70 -18.82
N GLU A 140 -1.08 5.50 -19.48
CA GLU A 140 -1.23 6.94 -19.30
C GLU A 140 -1.83 7.27 -17.92
N ASP A 141 -2.88 6.55 -17.51
CA ASP A 141 -3.52 6.72 -16.18
C ASP A 141 -2.53 6.41 -15.05
N VAL A 142 -1.75 5.34 -15.22
CA VAL A 142 -0.72 4.95 -14.23
C VAL A 142 0.42 5.96 -14.21
N ALA A 143 0.83 6.49 -15.38
CA ALA A 143 1.85 7.51 -15.47
C ALA A 143 1.43 8.81 -14.78
N GLU A 144 0.19 9.27 -14.99
CA GLU A 144 -0.39 10.43 -14.32
C GLU A 144 -0.35 10.25 -12.78
N PHE A 145 -0.79 9.10 -12.31
CA PHE A 145 -0.76 8.78 -10.88
C PHE A 145 0.67 8.77 -10.31
N LEU A 146 1.63 8.16 -11.01
CA LEU A 146 3.03 8.11 -10.56
C LEU A 146 3.67 9.50 -10.53
N ASP A 147 3.40 10.35 -11.53
CA ASP A 147 3.86 11.74 -11.54
C ASP A 147 3.29 12.50 -10.35
N TYR A 148 1.98 12.38 -10.10
CA TYR A 148 1.31 12.99 -8.96
C TYR A 148 1.89 12.51 -7.62
N ALA A 149 2.11 11.21 -7.44
CA ALA A 149 2.71 10.65 -6.24
C ALA A 149 4.13 11.19 -5.98
N MET A 150 4.95 11.30 -7.04
CA MET A 150 6.29 11.90 -6.91
C MET A 150 6.23 13.41 -6.59
N GLU A 151 5.22 14.14 -7.09
CA GLU A 151 5.00 15.56 -6.76
C GLU A 151 4.57 15.76 -5.31
N LEU A 152 3.79 14.85 -4.75
CA LEU A 152 3.45 14.86 -3.32
C LEU A 152 4.67 14.71 -2.41
N GLY A 153 5.77 14.18 -2.94
CA GLY A 153 7.01 13.99 -2.18
C GLY A 153 7.14 12.64 -1.48
N VAL A 154 6.34 11.63 -1.86
CA VAL A 154 6.53 10.27 -1.33
C VAL A 154 7.87 9.68 -1.79
N GLU A 155 8.44 8.79 -0.98
CA GLU A 155 9.75 8.22 -1.27
C GLU A 155 9.76 7.31 -2.50
N ALA A 156 8.70 6.50 -2.65
CA ALA A 156 8.56 5.56 -3.75
C ALA A 156 7.11 5.11 -3.91
N ALA A 157 6.81 4.48 -5.04
CA ALA A 157 5.56 3.77 -5.28
C ALA A 157 5.80 2.27 -5.49
N THR A 158 4.91 1.46 -4.95
CA THR A 158 4.78 0.05 -5.31
C THR A 158 3.60 -0.06 -6.27
N ILE A 159 3.80 -0.63 -7.45
CA ILE A 159 2.74 -0.92 -8.41
C ILE A 159 2.69 -2.42 -8.69
N ALA A 160 1.55 -3.04 -8.55
CA ALA A 160 1.41 -4.48 -8.80
C ALA A 160 0.09 -4.77 -9.50
N PRO A 161 0.02 -5.76 -10.40
CA PRO A 161 -1.25 -6.20 -10.93
C PRO A 161 -2.10 -6.82 -9.81
N GLY A 162 -3.39 -6.57 -9.82
CA GLY A 162 -4.34 -7.29 -8.99
C GLY A 162 -4.39 -8.75 -9.43
N PHE A 163 -4.01 -9.65 -8.54
CA PHE A 163 -4.13 -11.09 -8.78
C PHE A 163 -5.50 -11.59 -8.35
N SER A 164 -6.10 -12.43 -9.18
CA SER A 164 -7.40 -13.03 -8.85
C SER A 164 -7.33 -13.79 -7.53
N TYR A 165 -8.30 -13.54 -6.69
CA TYR A 165 -8.45 -14.19 -5.39
C TYR A 165 -9.85 -14.80 -5.30
N GLU A 166 -9.93 -16.08 -4.99
CA GLU A 166 -11.19 -16.85 -5.03
C GLU A 166 -12.34 -16.22 -4.26
N LYS A 167 -12.03 -15.57 -3.12
CA LYS A 167 -13.02 -14.92 -2.24
C LYS A 167 -13.22 -13.43 -2.52
N ALA A 168 -12.60 -12.86 -3.55
CA ALA A 168 -12.83 -11.46 -3.88
C ALA A 168 -14.28 -11.23 -4.33
N PRO A 169 -14.93 -10.13 -3.88
CA PRO A 169 -16.32 -9.85 -4.23
C PRO A 169 -16.57 -9.72 -5.73
N GLN A 170 -15.60 -9.16 -6.45
CA GLN A 170 -15.68 -8.96 -7.91
C GLN A 170 -14.48 -9.65 -8.57
N GLN A 171 -14.75 -10.64 -9.42
CA GLN A 171 -13.70 -11.43 -10.08
C GLN A 171 -13.25 -10.83 -11.42
N ASP A 172 -14.08 -10.03 -12.04
CA ASP A 172 -13.84 -9.39 -13.34
C ASP A 172 -12.93 -8.14 -13.27
N VAL A 173 -12.64 -7.68 -12.06
CA VAL A 173 -11.74 -6.51 -11.87
C VAL A 173 -10.26 -6.84 -12.08
N PHE A 174 -9.87 -8.11 -12.05
CA PHE A 174 -8.46 -8.51 -12.13
C PHE A 174 -7.93 -8.52 -13.55
N ILE A 175 -6.71 -8.02 -13.74
CA ILE A 175 -6.05 -7.99 -15.04
C ILE A 175 -5.64 -9.41 -15.45
N LYS A 176 -5.89 -9.77 -16.70
CA LYS A 176 -5.40 -11.03 -17.27
C LYS A 176 -3.89 -10.96 -17.50
N SER A 177 -3.21 -12.10 -17.36
CA SER A 177 -1.75 -12.19 -17.47
C SER A 177 -1.16 -11.58 -18.77
N GLN A 178 -1.86 -11.73 -19.88
CA GLN A 178 -1.42 -11.14 -21.16
C GLN A 178 -1.52 -9.61 -21.17
N ASP A 179 -2.60 -9.07 -20.60
CA ASP A 179 -2.85 -7.64 -20.52
C ASP A 179 -1.88 -6.97 -19.53
N THR A 180 -1.48 -7.68 -18.47
CA THR A 180 -0.46 -7.22 -17.51
C THR A 180 0.84 -6.83 -18.21
N LYS A 181 1.36 -7.71 -19.08
CA LYS A 181 2.62 -7.44 -19.79
C LYS A 181 2.50 -6.23 -20.73
N ILE A 182 1.38 -6.10 -21.43
CA ILE A 182 1.13 -4.96 -22.32
C ILE A 182 1.11 -3.66 -21.50
N LEU A 183 0.38 -3.65 -20.39
CA LEU A 183 0.27 -2.50 -19.50
C LEU A 183 1.65 -2.09 -18.95
N PHE A 184 2.40 -3.02 -18.36
CA PHE A 184 3.70 -2.69 -17.74
C PHE A 184 4.75 -2.24 -18.77
N ARG A 185 4.78 -2.81 -19.97
CA ARG A 185 5.63 -2.32 -21.08
C ARG A 185 5.28 -0.88 -21.43
N GLY A 186 3.99 -0.56 -21.56
CA GLY A 186 3.53 0.81 -21.82
C GLY A 186 3.96 1.79 -20.73
N ILE A 187 3.77 1.43 -19.46
CA ILE A 187 4.20 2.24 -18.30
C ILE A 187 5.72 2.50 -18.37
N PHE A 188 6.53 1.48 -18.62
CA PHE A 188 7.99 1.64 -18.66
C PHE A 188 8.46 2.48 -19.86
N GLU A 189 7.80 2.38 -21.02
CA GLU A 189 8.09 3.25 -22.16
C GLU A 189 7.76 4.73 -21.85
N LEU A 190 6.66 4.99 -21.17
CA LEU A 190 6.35 6.35 -20.69
C LEU A 190 7.37 6.82 -19.65
N GLY A 191 7.74 5.96 -18.69
CA GLY A 191 8.72 6.26 -17.65
C GLY A 191 10.10 6.67 -18.17
N LYS A 192 10.49 6.24 -19.38
CA LYS A 192 11.72 6.71 -20.04
C LYS A 192 11.66 8.18 -20.44
N LYS A 193 10.47 8.72 -20.66
CA LYS A 193 10.23 10.08 -21.21
C LYS A 193 9.93 11.12 -20.13
N VAL A 194 9.58 10.71 -18.89
CA VAL A 194 9.23 11.66 -17.82
C VAL A 194 10.43 12.46 -17.35
N LYS A 195 10.21 13.73 -17.01
CA LYS A 195 11.25 14.63 -16.47
C LYS A 195 11.70 14.20 -15.07
N ARG A 196 10.74 13.93 -14.19
CA ARG A 196 10.98 13.41 -12.84
C ARG A 196 10.90 11.89 -12.88
N LYS A 197 12.00 11.22 -12.62
CA LYS A 197 12.00 9.75 -12.59
C LYS A 197 11.16 9.20 -11.46
N TRP A 198 10.29 8.26 -11.77
CA TRP A 198 9.53 7.51 -10.78
C TRP A 198 10.47 6.63 -9.97
N ARG A 199 10.26 6.62 -8.68
CA ARG A 199 10.95 5.70 -7.78
C ARG A 199 10.00 4.55 -7.48
N LEU A 200 10.30 3.38 -8.03
CA LEU A 200 9.52 2.18 -7.80
C LEU A 200 10.18 1.31 -6.73
N ASN A 201 9.38 0.85 -5.77
CA ASN A 201 9.82 0.05 -4.64
C ASN A 201 9.87 -1.45 -4.98
N HIS A 202 10.44 -1.76 -6.14
CA HIS A 202 10.57 -3.12 -6.67
C HIS A 202 12.02 -3.42 -7.05
N SER A 203 12.37 -4.71 -7.03
CA SER A 203 13.63 -5.14 -7.64
C SER A 203 13.54 -5.03 -9.17
N ALA A 204 14.67 -4.75 -9.81
CA ALA A 204 14.74 -4.70 -11.28
C ALA A 204 14.27 -6.02 -11.92
N LEU A 205 14.60 -7.17 -11.30
CA LEU A 205 14.17 -8.48 -11.76
C LEU A 205 12.64 -8.65 -11.76
N TYR A 206 11.96 -8.12 -10.73
CA TYR A 206 10.50 -8.19 -10.66
C TYR A 206 9.85 -7.30 -11.73
N LEU A 207 10.39 -6.10 -11.96
CA LEU A 207 9.90 -5.21 -13.01
C LEU A 207 10.10 -5.82 -14.41
N ASP A 208 11.23 -6.49 -14.63
CA ASP A 208 11.51 -7.20 -15.87
C ASP A 208 10.55 -8.38 -16.11
N TYR A 209 10.20 -9.09 -15.04
CA TYR A 209 9.19 -10.16 -15.09
C TYR A 209 7.79 -9.64 -15.48
N LEU A 210 7.41 -8.45 -15.02
CA LEU A 210 6.11 -7.83 -15.33
C LEU A 210 6.02 -7.30 -16.77
N ALA A 211 7.15 -6.99 -17.41
CA ALA A 211 7.25 -6.53 -18.78
C ALA A 211 7.45 -7.67 -19.78
#